data_bc9beb0c8079b1d674bc8ca2f926a594
#
_entry.id   bc9beb0c8079b1d674bc8ca2f926a594
#
_cell.length_a   1.000
_cell.length_b   1.000
_cell.length_c   1.000
_cell.angle_alpha   90.00
_cell.angle_beta   90.00
_cell.angle_gamma   90.00
#
_symmetry.space_group_name_H-M   'P 1'
#
loop_
_entity.id
_entity.type
_entity.pdbx_description
1 polymer ?
#
loop_
_entity_poly.entity_id
_entity_poly.type
_entity_poly.pdbx_seq_one_letter_code
_entity_poly.pdbx_strand_id
1 'polypeptide(L)'
;MRKFNSHSIPIRLNLLFAIVILLFMAIIGRLLYMQVLNKDFYEAKLASASQTRVTTSSARGQIYDATGKPLVENTLKQVVSFTRNNKMTAAELKETAKKLLTYVNVTSPELTDRQIADYYLADQEIYKKTVEALPSDKRLDSDGNRLSEATLYNNAVESIDVSQLNYTDEQKKEIYLFSQLNAVGNFATGTISTDALDDTQVALVASASKELPGISISTSWDRKVLDTSLSSIVGSVSSEKSGLPAEEVDAYLKKGYSLNDRVGTSYLEKQYEDVLQGKRSVKEVHLDKHGNMESVENVEEGSKGNNIKLTIDLAFQNGVDDLLKSYFNSELSNGGAKYSEGV
;
A
#
# COMPACT_ATOMS: atom_id res chain seq x y z
N MET A 1 11.83 4.33 -79.87
CA MET A 1 10.67 3.64 -79.25
C MET A 1 11.15 2.36 -78.56
N ARG A 2 11.24 2.35 -77.26
CA ARG A 2 11.57 1.15 -76.53
C ARG A 2 10.36 0.21 -76.52
N LYS A 3 10.48 -0.97 -77.16
CA LYS A 3 9.48 -2.03 -77.07
C LYS A 3 9.37 -2.51 -75.64
N PHE A 4 8.27 -2.21 -74.96
CA PHE A 4 7.93 -2.85 -73.66
C PHE A 4 7.67 -4.30 -73.94
N ASN A 5 8.53 -5.19 -73.35
CA ASN A 5 8.34 -6.64 -73.41
C ASN A 5 7.13 -7.01 -72.54
N SER A 6 5.99 -7.28 -73.18
CA SER A 6 4.72 -7.62 -72.53
C SER A 6 4.75 -8.88 -71.68
N HIS A 7 5.80 -9.73 -71.85
CA HIS A 7 5.97 -10.93 -71.04
C HIS A 7 6.56 -10.72 -69.64
N SER A 8 7.19 -9.58 -69.37
CA SER A 8 7.80 -9.28 -68.07
C SER A 8 6.80 -8.77 -67.02
N ILE A 9 5.65 -8.27 -67.44
CA ILE A 9 4.60 -7.75 -66.57
C ILE A 9 3.88 -8.90 -65.81
N PRO A 10 3.43 -9.98 -66.48
CA PRO A 10 2.75 -11.10 -65.78
C PRO A 10 3.70 -11.83 -64.80
N ILE A 11 5.00 -11.93 -65.14
CA ILE A 11 5.98 -12.56 -64.24
C ILE A 11 6.18 -11.72 -62.98
N ARG A 12 6.31 -10.42 -63.08
CA ARG A 12 6.45 -9.49 -61.96
C ARG A 12 5.20 -9.45 -61.10
N LEU A 13 4.02 -9.49 -61.73
CA LEU A 13 2.75 -9.57 -61.03
C LEU A 13 2.58 -10.88 -60.27
N ASN A 14 2.92 -12.01 -60.88
CA ASN A 14 2.88 -13.33 -60.23
C ASN A 14 3.89 -13.43 -59.07
N LEU A 15 5.09 -12.84 -59.20
CA LEU A 15 6.06 -12.76 -58.13
C LEU A 15 5.52 -11.95 -56.97
N LEU A 16 4.87 -10.82 -57.20
CA LEU A 16 4.26 -9.99 -56.18
C LEU A 16 3.12 -10.75 -55.48
N PHE A 17 2.27 -11.46 -56.23
CA PHE A 17 1.25 -12.35 -55.69
C PHE A 17 1.83 -13.46 -54.82
N ALA A 18 2.92 -14.10 -55.26
CA ALA A 18 3.60 -15.13 -54.49
C ALA A 18 4.15 -14.58 -53.14
N ILE A 19 4.72 -13.38 -53.14
CA ILE A 19 5.20 -12.73 -51.92
C ILE A 19 4.05 -12.44 -50.97
N VAL A 20 2.92 -11.90 -51.48
CA VAL A 20 1.73 -11.63 -50.65
C VAL A 20 1.18 -12.90 -50.06
N ILE A 21 1.06 -14.00 -50.82
CA ILE A 21 0.61 -15.31 -50.32
C ILE A 21 1.56 -15.81 -49.24
N LEU A 22 2.87 -15.70 -49.41
CA LEU A 22 3.87 -16.14 -48.44
C LEU A 22 3.77 -15.33 -47.16
N LEU A 23 3.54 -14.02 -47.21
CA LEU A 23 3.28 -13.19 -46.04
C LEU A 23 2.00 -13.60 -45.32
N PHE A 24 0.91 -13.88 -46.08
CA PHE A 24 -0.34 -14.39 -45.48
C PHE A 24 -0.14 -15.74 -44.82
N MET A 25 0.59 -16.67 -45.43
CA MET A 25 0.92 -17.96 -44.80
C MET A 25 1.75 -17.79 -43.52
N ALA A 26 2.69 -16.85 -43.48
CA ALA A 26 3.48 -16.54 -42.30
C ALA A 26 2.60 -15.99 -41.15
N ILE A 27 1.64 -15.11 -41.48
CA ILE A 27 0.68 -14.58 -40.50
C ILE A 27 -0.23 -15.68 -39.97
N ILE A 28 -0.79 -16.50 -40.87
CA ILE A 28 -1.64 -17.64 -40.47
C ILE A 28 -0.85 -18.64 -39.62
N GLY A 29 0.37 -18.99 -40.03
CA GLY A 29 1.25 -19.85 -39.24
C GLY A 29 1.54 -19.29 -37.84
N ARG A 30 1.77 -17.99 -37.73
CA ARG A 30 1.95 -17.33 -36.44
C ARG A 30 0.68 -17.31 -35.58
N LEU A 31 -0.48 -17.11 -36.19
CA LEU A 31 -1.76 -17.19 -35.49
C LEU A 31 -2.05 -18.61 -34.98
N LEU A 32 -1.82 -19.64 -35.81
CA LEU A 32 -1.95 -21.04 -35.40
C LEU A 32 -0.97 -21.40 -34.27
N TYR A 33 0.28 -20.91 -34.34
CA TYR A 33 1.25 -21.11 -33.27
C TYR A 33 0.77 -20.50 -31.94
N MET A 34 0.23 -19.28 -31.98
CA MET A 34 -0.27 -18.59 -30.77
C MET A 34 -1.57 -19.22 -30.25
N GLN A 35 -2.50 -19.58 -31.14
CA GLN A 35 -3.85 -20.01 -30.75
C GLN A 35 -3.97 -21.51 -30.47
N VAL A 36 -3.09 -22.34 -31.04
CA VAL A 36 -3.17 -23.79 -30.91
C VAL A 36 -2.01 -24.35 -30.10
N LEU A 37 -0.76 -24.02 -30.43
CA LEU A 37 0.41 -24.60 -29.78
C LEU A 37 0.78 -23.93 -28.46
N ASN A 38 0.53 -22.64 -28.32
CA ASN A 38 0.82 -21.89 -27.09
C ASN A 38 -0.44 -21.29 -26.45
N LYS A 39 -1.60 -21.87 -26.69
CA LYS A 39 -2.88 -21.42 -26.17
C LYS A 39 -2.82 -21.24 -24.64
N ASP A 40 -2.39 -22.27 -23.93
CA ASP A 40 -2.34 -22.29 -22.46
C ASP A 40 -1.41 -21.20 -21.90
N PHE A 41 -0.28 -20.93 -22.57
CA PHE A 41 0.63 -19.86 -22.18
C PHE A 41 -0.01 -18.47 -22.33
N TYR A 42 -0.68 -18.23 -23.46
CA TYR A 42 -1.30 -16.92 -23.70
C TYR A 42 -2.58 -16.75 -22.86
N GLU A 43 -3.34 -17.82 -22.62
CA GLU A 43 -4.49 -17.80 -21.70
C GLU A 43 -4.03 -17.56 -20.26
N ALA A 44 -2.98 -18.21 -19.78
CA ALA A 44 -2.40 -17.96 -18.46
C ALA A 44 -1.87 -16.53 -18.33
N LYS A 45 -1.24 -16.01 -19.37
CA LYS A 45 -0.76 -14.63 -19.40
C LYS A 45 -1.91 -13.60 -19.43
N LEU A 46 -2.98 -13.90 -20.15
CA LEU A 46 -4.19 -13.08 -20.18
C LEU A 46 -4.90 -13.14 -18.82
N ALA A 47 -5.06 -14.34 -18.24
CA ALA A 47 -5.63 -14.52 -16.91
C ALA A 47 -4.82 -13.75 -15.84
N SER A 48 -3.48 -13.86 -15.85
CA SER A 48 -2.64 -13.12 -14.92
C SER A 48 -2.68 -11.58 -15.11
N ALA A 49 -3.03 -11.13 -16.30
CA ALA A 49 -3.21 -9.70 -16.59
C ALA A 49 -4.62 -9.20 -16.24
N SER A 50 -5.60 -10.12 -16.17
CA SER A 50 -7.01 -9.79 -15.88
C SER A 50 -7.44 -10.17 -14.46
N GLN A 51 -6.55 -10.71 -13.64
CA GLN A 51 -6.82 -11.11 -12.26
C GLN A 51 -5.86 -10.42 -11.31
N THR A 52 -6.39 -9.87 -10.23
CA THR A 52 -5.60 -9.27 -9.16
C THR A 52 -6.05 -9.82 -7.82
N ARG A 53 -5.11 -10.30 -7.02
CA ARG A 53 -5.38 -10.77 -5.67
C ARG A 53 -5.32 -9.59 -4.70
N VAL A 54 -6.40 -9.41 -3.96
CA VAL A 54 -6.51 -8.42 -2.89
C VAL A 54 -6.52 -9.18 -1.57
N THR A 55 -5.53 -8.89 -0.75
CA THR A 55 -5.39 -9.50 0.58
C THR A 55 -5.79 -8.49 1.64
N THR A 56 -6.67 -8.90 2.56
CA THR A 56 -7.12 -8.06 3.68
C THR A 56 -6.72 -8.72 5.00
N SER A 57 -6.09 -7.97 5.90
CA SER A 57 -5.70 -8.46 7.23
C SER A 57 -6.94 -8.72 8.10
N SER A 58 -6.86 -9.74 8.95
CA SER A 58 -7.89 -10.09 9.93
C SER A 58 -7.57 -9.56 11.32
N ALA A 59 -8.57 -9.55 12.20
CA ALA A 59 -8.39 -9.10 13.58
C ALA A 59 -7.36 -9.97 14.33
N ARG A 60 -6.47 -9.32 15.05
CA ARG A 60 -5.43 -9.97 15.87
C ARG A 60 -6.02 -10.65 17.08
N GLY A 61 -5.44 -11.78 17.51
CA GLY A 61 -5.80 -12.48 18.73
C GLY A 61 -5.60 -11.60 19.97
N GLN A 62 -6.31 -11.89 21.05
CA GLN A 62 -6.20 -11.18 22.33
C GLN A 62 -5.23 -11.88 23.26
N ILE A 63 -4.69 -11.13 24.25
CA ILE A 63 -3.84 -11.65 25.31
C ILE A 63 -4.61 -11.51 26.63
N TYR A 64 -4.68 -12.60 27.39
CA TYR A 64 -5.40 -12.68 28.65
C TYR A 64 -4.44 -13.03 29.80
N ASP A 65 -4.78 -12.60 30.99
CA ASP A 65 -4.14 -13.03 32.22
C ASP A 65 -4.54 -14.49 32.65
N ALA A 66 -4.00 -14.97 33.75
CA ALA A 66 -4.29 -16.30 34.27
C ALA A 66 -5.77 -16.49 34.67
N THR A 67 -6.49 -15.42 34.98
CA THR A 67 -7.90 -15.46 35.38
C THR A 67 -8.85 -15.34 34.16
N GLY A 68 -8.32 -14.97 32.96
CA GLY A 68 -9.09 -14.74 31.75
C GLY A 68 -9.48 -13.29 31.56
N LYS A 69 -8.89 -12.37 32.32
CA LYS A 69 -9.06 -10.93 32.11
C LYS A 69 -8.22 -10.47 30.91
N PRO A 70 -8.77 -9.70 29.97
CA PRO A 70 -8.02 -9.23 28.82
C PRO A 70 -6.94 -8.23 29.26
N LEU A 71 -5.72 -8.42 28.78
CA LEU A 71 -4.59 -7.50 28.93
C LEU A 71 -4.48 -6.55 27.75
N VAL A 72 -4.96 -6.99 26.58
CA VAL A 72 -4.92 -6.25 25.35
C VAL A 72 -6.26 -6.39 24.65
N GLU A 73 -6.73 -5.31 24.08
CA GLU A 73 -7.98 -5.22 23.34
C GLU A 73 -7.77 -4.64 21.95
N ASN A 74 -8.58 -5.10 21.01
CA ASN A 74 -8.69 -4.46 19.69
C ASN A 74 -9.89 -3.52 19.72
N THR A 75 -9.63 -2.22 19.71
CA THR A 75 -10.67 -1.20 19.63
C THR A 75 -11.00 -0.95 18.16
N LEU A 76 -12.23 -1.21 17.76
CA LEU A 76 -12.69 -0.96 16.40
C LEU A 76 -12.85 0.54 16.15
N LYS A 77 -12.44 0.98 14.97
CA LYS A 77 -12.61 2.35 14.49
C LYS A 77 -13.03 2.37 13.02
N GLN A 78 -13.80 3.37 12.64
CA GLN A 78 -14.10 3.64 11.24
C GLN A 78 -12.91 4.37 10.62
N VAL A 79 -12.54 3.96 9.42
CA VAL A 79 -11.42 4.52 8.66
C VAL A 79 -11.81 4.76 7.21
N VAL A 80 -11.15 5.70 6.59
CA VAL A 80 -11.21 5.87 5.14
C VAL A 80 -10.40 4.76 4.49
N SER A 81 -10.99 4.07 3.54
CA SER A 81 -10.34 3.05 2.71
C SER A 81 -10.35 3.50 1.26
N PHE A 82 -9.26 3.26 0.56
CA PHE A 82 -9.12 3.59 -0.85
C PHE A 82 -8.74 2.36 -1.66
N THR A 83 -9.53 2.07 -2.70
CA THR A 83 -9.23 1.03 -3.68
C THR A 83 -8.81 1.69 -4.99
N ARG A 84 -7.54 1.51 -5.38
CA ARG A 84 -6.99 2.14 -6.57
C ARG A 84 -7.39 1.40 -7.83
N ASN A 85 -8.00 2.11 -8.79
CA ASN A 85 -8.18 1.62 -10.15
C ASN A 85 -6.86 1.79 -10.93
N ASN A 86 -6.52 0.84 -11.82
CA ASN A 86 -5.30 0.88 -12.63
C ASN A 86 -5.18 2.08 -13.59
N LYS A 87 -6.30 2.74 -13.86
CA LYS A 87 -6.36 3.90 -14.77
C LYS A 87 -6.22 5.24 -14.06
N MET A 88 -6.18 5.25 -12.72
CA MET A 88 -6.07 6.52 -11.98
C MET A 88 -4.68 7.13 -12.14
N THR A 89 -4.67 8.30 -12.72
CA THR A 89 -3.47 9.12 -12.90
C THR A 89 -3.10 9.86 -11.59
N ALA A 90 -1.85 10.32 -11.48
CA ALA A 90 -1.42 11.13 -10.35
C ALA A 90 -2.24 12.42 -10.19
N ALA A 91 -2.66 13.02 -11.31
CA ALA A 91 -3.53 14.21 -11.30
C ALA A 91 -4.92 13.92 -10.71
N GLU A 92 -5.52 12.76 -11.04
CA GLU A 92 -6.80 12.33 -10.48
C GLU A 92 -6.68 12.00 -8.99
N LEU A 93 -5.57 11.39 -8.57
CA LEU A 93 -5.30 11.15 -7.15
C LEU A 93 -5.16 12.47 -6.37
N LYS A 94 -4.51 13.47 -6.95
CA LYS A 94 -4.39 14.82 -6.39
C LYS A 94 -5.75 15.48 -6.21
N GLU A 95 -6.60 15.41 -7.23
CA GLU A 95 -7.97 15.93 -7.16
C GLU A 95 -8.82 15.17 -6.13
N THR A 96 -8.65 13.85 -6.03
CA THR A 96 -9.33 13.02 -5.02
C THR A 96 -8.86 13.39 -3.62
N ALA A 97 -7.55 13.61 -3.40
CA ALA A 97 -7.01 14.05 -2.11
C ALA A 97 -7.59 15.40 -1.67
N LYS A 98 -7.65 16.34 -2.60
CA LYS A 98 -8.23 17.68 -2.37
C LYS A 98 -9.71 17.59 -1.99
N LYS A 99 -10.49 16.81 -2.71
CA LYS A 99 -11.91 16.59 -2.39
C LYS A 99 -12.07 15.86 -1.06
N LEU A 100 -11.30 14.81 -0.81
CA LEU A 100 -11.36 14.07 0.44
C LEU A 100 -11.11 14.98 1.66
N LEU A 101 -10.19 15.93 1.56
CA LEU A 101 -9.89 16.89 2.63
C LEU A 101 -11.10 17.75 3.02
N THR A 102 -12.12 17.87 2.19
CA THR A 102 -13.36 18.60 2.56
C THR A 102 -14.28 17.80 3.47
N TYR A 103 -14.06 16.48 3.59
CA TYR A 103 -14.89 15.56 4.35
C TYR A 103 -14.23 15.03 5.62
N VAL A 104 -12.87 15.02 5.65
CA VAL A 104 -12.09 14.44 6.76
C VAL A 104 -11.11 15.46 7.31
N ASN A 105 -10.74 15.28 8.57
CA ASN A 105 -9.68 16.06 9.20
C ASN A 105 -8.34 15.32 9.15
N VAL A 106 -7.28 16.08 9.01
CA VAL A 106 -5.90 15.60 9.11
C VAL A 106 -5.15 16.59 9.98
N THR A 107 -4.66 16.14 11.12
CA THR A 107 -3.79 16.95 11.98
C THR A 107 -2.43 17.12 11.32
N SER A 108 -1.84 18.31 11.44
CA SER A 108 -0.57 18.77 10.83
C SER A 108 0.41 17.62 10.53
N PRO A 109 0.51 17.15 9.29
CA PRO A 109 1.34 16.02 8.96
C PRO A 109 2.80 16.44 8.82
N GLU A 110 3.71 15.58 9.28
CA GLU A 110 5.12 15.67 8.88
C GLU A 110 5.25 15.08 7.45
N LEU A 111 5.82 15.86 6.55
CA LEU A 111 6.03 15.50 5.16
C LEU A 111 7.52 15.29 4.90
N THR A 112 7.82 14.25 4.15
CA THR A 112 9.17 14.04 3.59
C THR A 112 9.34 14.83 2.30
N ASP A 113 10.58 15.19 1.96
CA ASP A 113 10.90 15.86 0.70
C ASP A 113 10.38 15.07 -0.53
N ARG A 114 10.45 13.75 -0.45
CA ARG A 114 9.93 12.87 -1.50
C ARG A 114 8.42 13.04 -1.71
N GLN A 115 7.63 13.11 -0.66
CA GLN A 115 6.17 13.29 -0.75
C GLN A 115 5.82 14.64 -1.38
N ILE A 116 6.57 15.68 -1.03
CA ILE A 116 6.39 17.03 -1.59
C ILE A 116 6.76 17.04 -3.08
N ALA A 117 7.88 16.42 -3.45
CA ALA A 117 8.32 16.33 -4.84
C ALA A 117 7.36 15.48 -5.69
N ASP A 118 6.87 14.33 -5.19
CA ASP A 118 5.89 13.48 -5.86
C ASP A 118 4.57 14.23 -6.12
N TYR A 119 4.10 15.03 -5.16
CA TYR A 119 2.92 15.88 -5.33
C TYR A 119 3.14 16.99 -6.36
N TYR A 120 4.31 17.62 -6.37
CA TYR A 120 4.67 18.65 -7.33
C TYR A 120 4.71 18.09 -8.76
N LEU A 121 5.33 16.93 -8.94
CA LEU A 121 5.44 16.23 -10.23
C LEU A 121 4.17 15.47 -10.65
N ALA A 122 3.14 15.41 -9.82
CA ALA A 122 1.85 14.86 -10.20
C ALA A 122 1.16 15.62 -11.35
N ASP A 123 1.53 16.89 -11.54
CA ASP A 123 1.15 17.68 -12.71
C ASP A 123 2.03 17.28 -13.91
N GLN A 124 1.39 16.77 -14.97
CA GLN A 124 2.09 16.27 -16.16
C GLN A 124 2.92 17.34 -16.88
N GLU A 125 2.44 18.59 -16.93
CA GLU A 125 3.16 19.68 -17.58
C GLU A 125 4.41 20.06 -16.77
N ILE A 126 4.29 20.07 -15.44
CA ILE A 126 5.44 20.31 -14.56
C ILE A 126 6.45 19.17 -14.70
N TYR A 127 6.00 17.91 -14.65
CA TYR A 127 6.87 16.75 -14.83
C TYR A 127 7.63 16.81 -16.15
N LYS A 128 6.93 17.05 -17.25
CA LYS A 128 7.54 17.16 -18.60
C LYS A 128 8.60 18.25 -18.65
N LYS A 129 8.30 19.45 -18.16
CA LYS A 129 9.26 20.57 -18.09
C LYS A 129 10.45 20.24 -17.23
N THR A 130 10.24 19.58 -16.08
CA THR A 130 11.31 19.17 -15.17
C THR A 130 12.23 18.18 -15.85
N VAL A 131 11.69 17.16 -16.53
CA VAL A 131 12.48 16.17 -17.26
C VAL A 131 13.25 16.82 -18.42
N GLU A 132 12.64 17.74 -19.16
CA GLU A 132 13.32 18.47 -20.24
C GLU A 132 14.47 19.35 -19.74
N ALA A 133 14.37 19.86 -18.52
CA ALA A 133 15.40 20.67 -17.87
C ALA A 133 16.55 19.84 -17.25
N LEU A 134 16.41 18.53 -17.11
CA LEU A 134 17.48 17.67 -16.59
C LEU A 134 18.73 17.72 -17.50
N PRO A 135 19.94 17.61 -16.95
CA PRO A 135 21.17 17.42 -17.71
C PRO A 135 21.10 16.17 -18.60
N SER A 136 21.88 16.16 -19.69
CA SER A 136 21.83 15.08 -20.69
C SER A 136 22.17 13.70 -20.11
N ASP A 137 23.12 13.63 -19.19
CA ASP A 137 23.54 12.42 -18.49
C ASP A 137 22.45 11.85 -17.54
N LYS A 138 21.49 12.67 -17.13
CA LYS A 138 20.31 12.27 -16.35
C LYS A 138 19.07 11.97 -17.21
N ARG A 139 19.17 12.18 -18.53
CA ARG A 139 18.07 11.89 -19.49
C ARG A 139 18.40 10.77 -20.45
N LEU A 140 19.67 10.62 -20.81
CA LEU A 140 20.15 9.70 -21.85
C LEU A 140 21.15 8.69 -21.23
N ASP A 141 21.18 7.50 -21.79
CA ASP A 141 22.20 6.50 -21.48
C ASP A 141 23.52 6.79 -22.26
N SER A 142 24.53 5.93 -22.07
CA SER A 142 25.83 6.04 -22.76
C SER A 142 25.74 5.95 -24.28
N ASP A 143 24.67 5.37 -24.80
CA ASP A 143 24.43 5.18 -26.23
C ASP A 143 23.54 6.30 -26.83
N GLY A 144 23.15 7.29 -26.01
CA GLY A 144 22.30 8.41 -26.42
C GLY A 144 20.80 8.10 -26.46
N ASN A 145 20.34 6.95 -25.95
CA ASN A 145 18.94 6.62 -25.85
C ASN A 145 18.34 7.21 -24.58
N ARG A 146 17.04 7.52 -24.65
CA ARG A 146 16.29 8.02 -23.50
C ARG A 146 16.23 6.97 -22.39
N LEU A 147 16.55 7.35 -21.15
CA LEU A 147 16.44 6.50 -19.97
C LEU A 147 14.98 6.04 -19.74
N SER A 148 14.81 4.98 -18.95
CA SER A 148 13.48 4.48 -18.61
C SER A 148 12.66 5.55 -17.86
N GLU A 149 11.33 5.51 -18.02
CA GLU A 149 10.43 6.46 -17.32
C GLU A 149 10.63 6.43 -15.80
N ALA A 150 10.88 5.26 -15.21
CA ALA A 150 11.16 5.14 -13.78
C ALA A 150 12.45 5.85 -13.37
N THR A 151 13.51 5.74 -14.19
CA THR A 151 14.78 6.43 -13.94
C THR A 151 14.63 7.93 -14.12
N LEU A 152 13.96 8.36 -15.19
CA LEU A 152 13.67 9.78 -15.46
C LEU A 152 12.84 10.41 -14.33
N TYR A 153 11.85 9.67 -13.81
CA TYR A 153 11.04 10.14 -12.70
C TYR A 153 11.89 10.33 -11.43
N ASN A 154 12.74 9.36 -11.09
CA ASN A 154 13.61 9.48 -9.93
C ASN A 154 14.61 10.64 -10.08
N ASN A 155 15.20 10.80 -11.25
CA ASN A 155 16.10 11.93 -11.53
C ASN A 155 15.36 13.28 -11.46
N ALA A 156 14.12 13.33 -11.90
CA ALA A 156 13.27 14.52 -11.78
C ALA A 156 12.99 14.84 -10.31
N VAL A 157 12.62 13.85 -9.50
CA VAL A 157 12.42 14.01 -8.04
C VAL A 157 13.67 14.56 -7.35
N GLU A 158 14.85 13.99 -7.65
CA GLU A 158 16.12 14.44 -7.09
C GLU A 158 16.50 15.87 -7.49
N SER A 159 16.00 16.35 -8.63
CA SER A 159 16.29 17.71 -9.12
C SER A 159 15.43 18.79 -8.48
N ILE A 160 14.38 18.44 -7.73
CA ILE A 160 13.48 19.40 -7.09
C ILE A 160 14.11 19.92 -5.79
N ASP A 161 14.30 21.22 -5.72
CA ASP A 161 14.61 21.90 -4.45
C ASP A 161 13.33 22.17 -3.67
N VAL A 162 12.99 21.24 -2.79
CA VAL A 162 11.75 21.28 -1.99
C VAL A 162 11.69 22.51 -1.09
N SER A 163 12.84 23.07 -0.68
CA SER A 163 12.89 24.25 0.19
C SER A 163 12.31 25.52 -0.45
N GLN A 164 12.24 25.55 -1.77
CA GLN A 164 11.66 26.67 -2.52
C GLN A 164 10.14 26.52 -2.72
N LEU A 165 9.57 25.35 -2.41
CA LEU A 165 8.16 25.08 -2.52
C LEU A 165 7.44 25.47 -1.24
N ASN A 166 6.87 26.68 -1.23
CA ASN A 166 6.12 27.18 -0.07
C ASN A 166 4.67 26.72 -0.12
N TYR A 167 4.32 25.66 0.61
CA TYR A 167 2.96 25.17 0.74
C TYR A 167 2.31 25.66 2.04
N THR A 168 1.03 26.04 1.94
CA THR A 168 0.20 26.35 3.10
C THR A 168 -0.09 25.10 3.92
N ASP A 169 -0.55 25.25 5.16
CA ASP A 169 -0.89 24.10 6.01
C ASP A 169 -2.02 23.24 5.41
N GLU A 170 -2.99 23.84 4.71
CA GLU A 170 -4.01 23.10 3.97
C GLU A 170 -3.39 22.30 2.83
N GLN A 171 -2.51 22.88 2.05
CA GLN A 171 -1.80 22.18 0.99
C GLN A 171 -0.92 21.04 1.54
N LYS A 172 -0.31 21.21 2.70
CA LYS A 172 0.44 20.11 3.35
C LYS A 172 -0.45 18.93 3.71
N LYS A 173 -1.67 19.18 4.17
CA LYS A 173 -2.66 18.12 4.41
C LYS A 173 -3.09 17.44 3.11
N GLU A 174 -3.27 18.21 2.04
CA GLU A 174 -3.56 17.67 0.71
C GLU A 174 -2.41 16.79 0.20
N ILE A 175 -1.14 17.26 0.32
CA ILE A 175 0.06 16.49 -0.04
C ILE A 175 0.10 15.17 0.75
N TYR A 176 -0.21 15.21 2.04
CA TYR A 176 -0.24 14.03 2.88
C TYR A 176 -1.28 13.02 2.40
N LEU A 177 -2.53 13.43 2.15
CA LEU A 177 -3.56 12.55 1.62
C LEU A 177 -3.19 12.02 0.23
N PHE A 178 -2.67 12.87 -0.66
CA PHE A 178 -2.18 12.45 -1.96
C PHE A 178 -1.11 11.36 -1.82
N SER A 179 -0.14 11.53 -0.94
CA SER A 179 0.92 10.54 -0.74
C SER A 179 0.39 9.19 -0.28
N GLN A 180 -0.64 9.19 0.60
CA GLN A 180 -1.32 7.97 1.06
C GLN A 180 -2.05 7.27 -0.10
N LEU A 181 -2.81 8.04 -0.90
CA LEU A 181 -3.51 7.50 -2.07
C LEU A 181 -2.53 6.95 -3.11
N ASN A 182 -1.44 7.67 -3.35
CA ASN A 182 -0.43 7.27 -4.34
C ASN A 182 0.39 6.04 -3.92
N ALA A 183 0.54 5.79 -2.61
CA ALA A 183 1.20 4.60 -2.07
C ALA A 183 0.39 3.31 -2.27
N VAL A 184 -0.93 3.42 -2.49
CA VAL A 184 -1.77 2.25 -2.76
C VAL A 184 -1.49 1.72 -4.17
N GLY A 185 -1.10 0.46 -4.26
CA GLY A 185 -0.86 -0.21 -5.56
C GLY A 185 -2.11 -0.34 -6.41
N ASN A 186 -1.95 -0.50 -7.71
CA ASN A 186 -3.07 -0.72 -8.63
C ASN A 186 -3.89 -1.93 -8.20
N PHE A 187 -5.22 -1.78 -8.18
CA PHE A 187 -6.23 -2.75 -7.72
C PHE A 187 -6.15 -3.13 -6.24
N ALA A 188 -5.16 -2.62 -5.51
CA ALA A 188 -5.07 -2.82 -4.07
C ALA A 188 -6.02 -1.90 -3.32
N THR A 189 -6.37 -2.31 -2.10
CA THR A 189 -7.10 -1.50 -1.13
C THR A 189 -6.16 -1.16 0.02
N GLY A 190 -6.08 0.12 0.37
CA GLY A 190 -5.30 0.61 1.50
C GLY A 190 -6.13 1.48 2.43
N THR A 191 -5.76 1.54 3.69
CA THR A 191 -6.33 2.48 4.66
C THR A 191 -5.65 3.83 4.51
N ILE A 192 -6.44 4.89 4.45
CA ILE A 192 -5.96 6.27 4.43
C ILE A 192 -5.98 6.80 5.86
N SER A 193 -4.81 7.18 6.35
CA SER A 193 -4.63 7.72 7.70
C SER A 193 -5.23 9.13 7.79
N THR A 194 -6.30 9.25 8.57
CA THR A 194 -6.96 10.51 8.89
C THR A 194 -7.06 10.63 10.41
N ASP A 195 -7.51 11.77 10.92
CA ASP A 195 -7.97 11.87 12.30
C ASP A 195 -9.17 10.93 12.51
N ALA A 196 -9.50 10.64 13.76
CA ALA A 196 -10.64 9.80 14.09
C ALA A 196 -11.92 10.37 13.46
N LEU A 197 -12.64 9.52 12.72
CA LEU A 197 -13.89 9.92 12.06
C LEU A 197 -15.03 9.89 13.06
N ASP A 198 -15.80 10.96 13.08
CA ASP A 198 -17.10 10.98 13.74
C ASP A 198 -18.22 10.42 12.83
N ASP A 199 -19.38 10.12 13.39
CA ASP A 199 -20.51 9.55 12.65
C ASP A 199 -20.96 10.45 11.49
N THR A 200 -20.80 11.78 11.62
CA THR A 200 -21.16 12.75 10.59
C THR A 200 -20.19 12.65 9.42
N GLN A 201 -18.89 12.59 9.69
CA GLN A 201 -17.87 12.42 8.66
C GLN A 201 -17.99 11.08 7.95
N VAL A 202 -18.29 10.01 8.69
CA VAL A 202 -18.56 8.67 8.12
C VAL A 202 -19.74 8.76 7.12
N ALA A 203 -20.86 9.39 7.51
CA ALA A 203 -22.02 9.55 6.65
C ALA A 203 -21.71 10.42 5.42
N LEU A 204 -20.95 11.51 5.59
CA LEU A 204 -20.57 12.41 4.51
C LEU A 204 -19.67 11.70 3.48
N VAL A 205 -18.62 11.02 3.91
CA VAL A 205 -17.73 10.26 3.02
C VAL A 205 -18.49 9.16 2.29
N ALA A 206 -19.38 8.42 2.99
CA ALA A 206 -20.21 7.38 2.38
C ALA A 206 -21.15 7.94 1.32
N SER A 207 -21.75 9.12 1.55
CA SER A 207 -22.64 9.78 0.59
C SER A 207 -21.89 10.34 -0.64
N ALA A 208 -20.66 10.76 -0.46
CA ALA A 208 -19.79 11.32 -1.51
C ALA A 208 -19.11 10.28 -2.41
N SER A 209 -19.49 9.01 -2.33
CA SER A 209 -18.84 7.91 -3.07
C SER A 209 -18.77 8.11 -4.59
N LYS A 210 -19.71 8.86 -5.19
CA LYS A 210 -19.68 9.22 -6.62
C LYS A 210 -18.66 10.30 -6.96
N GLU A 211 -18.33 11.15 -6.01
CA GLU A 211 -17.37 12.26 -6.18
C GLU A 211 -15.96 11.87 -5.75
N LEU A 212 -15.84 10.78 -4.98
CA LEU A 212 -14.63 10.24 -4.42
C LEU A 212 -14.36 8.82 -4.96
N PRO A 213 -13.92 8.68 -6.21
CA PRO A 213 -13.74 7.38 -6.85
C PRO A 213 -12.74 6.52 -6.08
N GLY A 214 -13.14 5.30 -5.74
CA GLY A 214 -12.33 4.34 -4.98
C GLY A 214 -12.32 4.56 -3.47
N ILE A 215 -12.83 5.67 -2.96
CA ILE A 215 -12.93 5.93 -1.51
C ILE A 215 -14.17 5.23 -0.95
N SER A 216 -14.01 4.63 0.20
CA SER A 216 -15.07 3.99 0.98
C SER A 216 -14.76 4.08 2.47
N ILE A 217 -15.77 3.84 3.31
CA ILE A 217 -15.55 3.65 4.75
C ILE A 217 -15.39 2.17 5.02
N SER A 218 -14.41 1.84 5.82
CA SER A 218 -14.20 0.49 6.33
C SER A 218 -13.92 0.50 7.83
N THR A 219 -13.90 -0.69 8.43
CA THR A 219 -13.58 -0.85 9.85
C THR A 219 -12.15 -1.31 10.00
N SER A 220 -11.39 -0.62 10.81
CA SER A 220 -10.06 -1.00 11.26
C SER A 220 -10.05 -1.20 12.77
N TRP A 221 -8.89 -1.52 13.34
CA TRP A 221 -8.75 -1.73 14.77
C TRP A 221 -7.45 -1.11 15.28
N ASP A 222 -7.47 -0.60 16.50
CA ASP A 222 -6.28 -0.21 17.23
C ASP A 222 -5.99 -1.22 18.33
N ARG A 223 -4.70 -1.49 18.55
CA ARG A 223 -4.24 -2.36 19.61
C ARG A 223 -4.01 -1.54 20.88
N LYS A 224 -4.79 -1.80 21.91
CA LYS A 224 -4.74 -1.08 23.18
C LYS A 224 -4.31 -2.04 24.29
N VAL A 225 -3.21 -1.72 24.96
CA VAL A 225 -2.84 -2.36 26.21
C VAL A 225 -3.69 -1.74 27.30
N LEU A 226 -4.46 -2.57 28.05
CA LEU A 226 -5.43 -2.11 29.02
C LEU A 226 -4.79 -1.74 30.36
N ASP A 227 -3.68 -2.39 30.70
CA ASP A 227 -2.93 -2.13 31.93
C ASP A 227 -1.46 -1.88 31.59
N THR A 228 -0.93 -0.74 32.03
CA THR A 228 0.44 -0.31 31.73
C THR A 228 1.50 -1.08 32.52
N SER A 229 1.13 -1.74 33.64
CA SER A 229 2.06 -2.52 34.44
C SER A 229 2.70 -3.69 33.71
N LEU A 230 1.97 -4.25 32.72
CA LEU A 230 2.44 -5.35 31.89
C LEU A 230 2.87 -4.91 30.47
N SER A 231 2.93 -3.62 30.18
CA SER A 231 3.27 -3.14 28.85
C SER A 231 4.65 -3.60 28.37
N SER A 232 5.62 -3.67 29.29
CA SER A 232 6.98 -4.18 29.03
C SER A 232 7.05 -5.70 28.80
N ILE A 233 6.01 -6.44 29.13
CA ILE A 233 5.90 -7.88 28.87
C ILE A 233 5.07 -8.14 27.64
N VAL A 234 3.93 -7.46 27.51
CA VAL A 234 3.02 -7.58 26.37
C VAL A 234 3.67 -7.08 25.08
N GLY A 235 4.28 -5.93 25.14
CA GLY A 235 4.90 -5.31 23.98
C GLY A 235 3.94 -4.47 23.15
N SER A 236 4.34 -4.19 21.91
CA SER A 236 3.63 -3.30 21.00
C SER A 236 3.48 -3.90 19.61
N VAL A 237 2.54 -3.33 18.85
CA VAL A 237 2.26 -3.66 17.46
C VAL A 237 2.56 -2.42 16.62
N SER A 238 3.08 -2.60 15.40
CA SER A 238 3.31 -1.49 14.48
C SER A 238 1.99 -0.78 14.15
N SER A 239 2.08 0.52 13.88
CA SER A 239 0.91 1.31 13.46
C SER A 239 0.54 1.03 11.99
N GLU A 240 -0.67 1.37 11.57
CA GLU A 240 -1.07 1.32 10.15
C GLU A 240 -0.13 2.15 9.25
N LYS A 241 0.41 3.24 9.78
CA LYS A 241 1.30 4.14 9.04
C LYS A 241 2.70 3.57 8.90
N SER A 242 3.22 2.89 9.92
CA SER A 242 4.58 2.34 9.91
C SER A 242 4.67 0.99 9.18
N GLY A 243 3.58 0.21 9.14
CA GLY A 243 3.58 -1.09 8.50
C GLY A 243 4.62 -2.06 9.06
N LEU A 244 5.26 -2.82 8.18
CA LEU A 244 6.33 -3.74 8.55
C LEU A 244 7.60 -2.99 9.00
N PRO A 245 8.29 -3.46 10.06
CA PRO A 245 9.60 -2.91 10.45
C PRO A 245 10.62 -3.02 9.32
N ALA A 246 11.32 -1.92 9.02
CA ALA A 246 12.23 -1.82 7.87
C ALA A 246 13.31 -2.91 7.86
N GLU A 247 13.80 -3.31 9.03
CA GLU A 247 14.86 -4.31 9.22
C GLU A 247 14.38 -5.74 8.96
N GLU A 248 13.07 -6.00 9.02
CA GLU A 248 12.48 -7.34 8.92
C GLU A 248 11.53 -7.49 7.71
N VAL A 249 11.43 -6.48 6.85
CA VAL A 249 10.53 -6.45 5.70
C VAL A 249 10.64 -7.69 4.84
N ASP A 250 11.85 -8.07 4.45
CA ASP A 250 12.07 -9.23 3.58
C ASP A 250 11.62 -10.55 4.20
N ALA A 251 11.79 -10.69 5.52
CA ALA A 251 11.36 -11.89 6.25
C ALA A 251 9.83 -11.99 6.29
N TYR A 252 9.14 -10.89 6.55
CA TYR A 252 7.68 -10.84 6.56
C TYR A 252 7.07 -11.00 5.16
N LEU A 253 7.65 -10.38 4.13
CA LEU A 253 7.20 -10.57 2.75
C LEU A 253 7.30 -12.03 2.29
N LYS A 254 8.38 -12.75 2.67
CA LYS A 254 8.51 -14.19 2.42
C LYS A 254 7.45 -15.03 3.13
N LYS A 255 6.96 -14.59 4.28
CA LYS A 255 5.84 -15.19 5.00
C LYS A 255 4.46 -14.79 4.42
N GLY A 256 4.42 -13.97 3.36
CA GLY A 256 3.20 -13.54 2.69
C GLY A 256 2.56 -12.29 3.31
N TYR A 257 3.26 -11.53 4.14
CA TYR A 257 2.78 -10.24 4.66
C TYR A 257 2.83 -9.16 3.58
N SER A 258 1.97 -8.16 3.69
CA SER A 258 2.01 -6.95 2.88
C SER A 258 2.75 -5.84 3.62
N LEU A 259 3.34 -4.88 2.89
CA LEU A 259 4.12 -3.79 3.50
C LEU A 259 3.36 -3.01 4.57
N ASN A 260 2.03 -2.87 4.41
CA ASN A 260 1.17 -2.11 5.33
C ASN A 260 0.60 -2.95 6.47
N ASP A 261 1.00 -4.23 6.59
CA ASP A 261 0.50 -5.05 7.68
C ASP A 261 1.06 -4.62 9.02
N ARG A 262 0.23 -4.75 10.03
CA ARG A 262 0.61 -4.52 11.41
C ARG A 262 1.11 -5.81 12.03
N VAL A 263 2.32 -5.76 12.58
CA VAL A 263 3.00 -6.90 13.21
C VAL A 263 3.48 -6.53 14.60
N GLY A 264 3.68 -7.53 15.45
CA GLY A 264 4.29 -7.33 16.76
C GLY A 264 5.72 -6.83 16.62
N THR A 265 6.03 -5.74 17.32
CA THR A 265 7.36 -5.10 17.27
C THR A 265 8.22 -5.41 18.48
N SER A 266 7.62 -5.83 19.60
CA SER A 266 8.36 -6.15 20.81
C SER A 266 7.68 -7.23 21.66
N TYR A 267 8.44 -7.86 22.53
CA TYR A 267 8.03 -8.80 23.56
C TYR A 267 7.03 -9.88 23.10
N LEU A 268 5.96 -10.14 23.86
CA LEU A 268 4.98 -11.18 23.54
C LEU A 268 4.28 -10.95 22.20
N GLU A 269 3.97 -9.70 21.88
CA GLU A 269 3.36 -9.36 20.59
C GLU A 269 4.25 -9.81 19.42
N LYS A 270 5.58 -9.62 19.52
CA LYS A 270 6.54 -10.05 18.50
C LYS A 270 6.81 -11.55 18.56
N GLN A 271 7.03 -12.10 19.76
CA GLN A 271 7.40 -13.51 19.95
C GLN A 271 6.30 -14.45 19.47
N TYR A 272 5.03 -14.07 19.67
CA TYR A 272 3.87 -14.87 19.29
C TYR A 272 3.13 -14.32 18.07
N GLU A 273 3.85 -13.64 17.18
CA GLU A 273 3.29 -13.08 15.95
C GLU A 273 2.51 -14.12 15.15
N ASP A 274 3.09 -15.29 14.90
CA ASP A 274 2.48 -16.36 14.11
C ASP A 274 1.20 -16.95 14.74
N VAL A 275 1.00 -16.75 16.05
CA VAL A 275 -0.19 -17.20 16.80
C VAL A 275 -1.25 -16.10 16.84
N LEU A 276 -0.82 -14.89 17.15
CA LEU A 276 -1.69 -13.72 17.32
C LEU A 276 -2.22 -13.17 15.98
N GLN A 277 -1.43 -13.29 14.91
CA GLN A 277 -1.83 -12.83 13.59
C GLN A 277 -2.98 -13.70 13.06
N GLY A 278 -4.05 -13.04 12.62
CA GLY A 278 -5.16 -13.71 11.95
C GLY A 278 -4.78 -14.18 10.55
N LYS A 279 -5.48 -15.19 10.06
CA LYS A 279 -5.40 -15.57 8.65
C LYS A 279 -6.06 -14.49 7.81
N ARG A 280 -5.40 -14.09 6.75
CA ARG A 280 -5.91 -13.08 5.83
C ARG A 280 -7.04 -13.62 5.00
N SER A 281 -7.98 -12.74 4.62
CA SER A 281 -8.86 -13.04 3.52
C SER A 281 -8.15 -12.70 2.21
N VAL A 282 -8.30 -13.57 1.23
CA VAL A 282 -7.81 -13.36 -0.14
C VAL A 282 -8.99 -13.33 -1.08
N LYS A 283 -9.13 -12.21 -1.78
CA LYS A 283 -10.13 -12.03 -2.83
C LYS A 283 -9.42 -11.95 -4.17
N GLU A 284 -9.98 -12.62 -5.17
CA GLU A 284 -9.55 -12.49 -6.54
C GLU A 284 -10.51 -11.57 -7.29
N VAL A 285 -9.96 -10.47 -7.78
CA VAL A 285 -10.70 -9.46 -8.55
C VAL A 285 -10.46 -9.75 -10.01
N HIS A 286 -11.51 -10.06 -10.76
CA HIS A 286 -11.49 -10.26 -12.19
C HIS A 286 -11.78 -8.91 -12.89
N LEU A 287 -11.01 -8.64 -13.93
CA LEU A 287 -11.07 -7.38 -14.68
C LEU A 287 -11.54 -7.65 -16.10
N ASP A 288 -12.39 -6.78 -16.62
CA ASP A 288 -12.78 -6.78 -18.02
C ASP A 288 -11.61 -6.36 -18.93
N LYS A 289 -11.80 -6.49 -20.25
CA LYS A 289 -10.83 -6.04 -21.27
C LYS A 289 -10.50 -4.55 -21.22
N HIS A 290 -11.26 -3.75 -20.49
CA HIS A 290 -11.05 -2.33 -20.28
C HIS A 290 -10.37 -2.03 -18.94
N GLY A 291 -10.11 -3.09 -18.12
CA GLY A 291 -9.51 -2.99 -16.80
C GLY A 291 -10.48 -2.51 -15.72
N ASN A 292 -11.80 -2.63 -15.93
CA ASN A 292 -12.78 -2.40 -14.87
C ASN A 292 -13.03 -3.72 -14.13
N MET A 293 -13.45 -3.62 -12.87
CA MET A 293 -13.81 -4.78 -12.07
C MET A 293 -15.07 -5.42 -12.64
N GLU A 294 -14.97 -6.69 -13.03
CA GLU A 294 -16.07 -7.52 -13.55
C GLU A 294 -16.69 -8.35 -12.45
N SER A 295 -15.88 -9.06 -11.66
CA SER A 295 -16.33 -9.86 -10.53
C SER A 295 -15.28 -9.93 -9.43
N VAL A 296 -15.71 -10.35 -8.24
CA VAL A 296 -14.84 -10.59 -7.08
C VAL A 296 -15.18 -11.96 -6.51
N GLU A 297 -14.20 -12.82 -6.43
CA GLU A 297 -14.32 -14.13 -5.79
C GLU A 297 -13.55 -14.18 -4.47
N ASN A 298 -14.13 -14.76 -3.43
CA ASN A 298 -13.43 -15.05 -2.19
C ASN A 298 -12.64 -16.36 -2.38
N VAL A 299 -11.32 -16.25 -2.43
CA VAL A 299 -10.41 -17.42 -2.58
C VAL A 299 -10.11 -18.03 -1.22
N GLU A 300 -9.89 -17.18 -0.21
CA GLU A 300 -9.65 -17.60 1.17
C GLU A 300 -10.44 -16.70 2.11
N GLU A 301 -11.17 -17.33 3.02
CA GLU A 301 -11.81 -16.59 4.11
C GLU A 301 -10.80 -16.28 5.22
N GLY A 302 -10.78 -15.02 5.64
CA GLY A 302 -9.96 -14.60 6.78
C GLY A 302 -10.50 -15.16 8.08
N SER A 303 -9.61 -15.40 9.04
CA SER A 303 -9.99 -15.76 10.41
C SER A 303 -9.20 -14.97 11.43
N LYS A 304 -9.86 -14.63 12.55
CA LYS A 304 -9.20 -13.96 13.67
C LYS A 304 -8.02 -14.81 14.18
N GLY A 305 -6.95 -14.15 14.63
CA GLY A 305 -5.81 -14.79 15.30
C GLY A 305 -6.20 -15.48 16.59
N ASN A 306 -5.38 -16.45 16.97
CA ASN A 306 -5.58 -17.20 18.22
C ASN A 306 -5.24 -16.31 19.43
N ASN A 307 -5.96 -16.53 20.52
CA ASN A 307 -5.73 -15.83 21.76
C ASN A 307 -4.60 -16.50 22.55
N ILE A 308 -3.89 -15.72 23.36
CA ILE A 308 -2.87 -16.19 24.29
C ILE A 308 -3.40 -15.98 25.71
N LYS A 309 -3.21 -16.96 26.56
CA LYS A 309 -3.47 -16.87 28.00
C LYS A 309 -2.16 -16.99 28.76
N LEU A 310 -1.85 -15.97 29.56
CA LEU A 310 -0.65 -15.94 30.40
C LEU A 310 -0.88 -16.69 31.71
N THR A 311 0.22 -17.02 32.38
CA THR A 311 0.21 -17.55 33.75
C THR A 311 0.29 -16.44 34.80
N ILE A 312 0.40 -15.18 34.39
CA ILE A 312 0.46 -14.00 35.26
C ILE A 312 -0.97 -13.63 35.67
N ASP A 313 -1.20 -13.47 36.96
CA ASP A 313 -2.42 -12.86 37.50
C ASP A 313 -2.22 -11.35 37.59
N LEU A 314 -3.05 -10.58 36.88
CA LEU A 314 -2.93 -9.13 36.81
C LEU A 314 -3.17 -8.45 38.14
N ALA A 315 -4.10 -8.97 38.97
CA ALA A 315 -4.40 -8.38 40.27
C ALA A 315 -3.22 -8.56 41.25
N PHE A 316 -2.59 -9.74 41.22
CA PHE A 316 -1.39 -10.00 41.98
C PHE A 316 -0.22 -9.12 41.53
N GLN A 317 0.00 -8.99 40.20
CA GLN A 317 1.05 -8.13 39.64
C GLN A 317 0.89 -6.68 40.06
N ASN A 318 -0.32 -6.13 39.94
CA ASN A 318 -0.60 -4.75 40.34
C ASN A 318 -0.40 -4.54 41.85
N GLY A 319 -0.78 -5.52 42.68
CA GLY A 319 -0.52 -5.47 44.11
C GLY A 319 0.97 -5.44 44.46
N VAL A 320 1.79 -6.19 43.72
CA VAL A 320 3.26 -6.17 43.89
C VAL A 320 3.83 -4.83 43.43
N ASP A 321 3.38 -4.30 42.28
CA ASP A 321 3.82 -3.01 41.77
C ASP A 321 3.49 -1.85 42.72
N ASP A 322 2.28 -1.85 43.28
CA ASP A 322 1.86 -0.84 44.27
C ASP A 322 2.70 -0.93 45.58
N LEU A 323 2.99 -2.15 46.03
CA LEU A 323 3.85 -2.36 47.17
C LEU A 323 5.28 -1.86 46.92
N LEU A 324 5.84 -2.19 45.76
CA LEU A 324 7.17 -1.72 45.35
C LEU A 324 7.24 -0.21 45.24
N LYS A 325 6.24 0.41 44.60
CA LYS A 325 6.15 1.88 44.51
C LYS A 325 6.03 2.54 45.87
N SER A 326 5.21 1.99 46.75
CA SER A 326 5.03 2.54 48.08
C SER A 326 6.32 2.44 48.93
N TYR A 327 7.01 1.33 48.85
CA TYR A 327 8.30 1.10 49.54
C TYR A 327 9.37 2.07 48.96
N PHE A 328 9.49 2.13 47.66
CA PHE A 328 10.43 3.02 46.98
C PHE A 328 10.21 4.49 47.34
N ASN A 329 8.97 4.98 47.31
CA ASN A 329 8.63 6.34 47.73
C ASN A 329 8.92 6.61 49.20
N SER A 330 8.73 5.61 50.05
CA SER A 330 9.09 5.68 51.49
C SER A 330 10.60 5.84 51.68
N GLU A 331 11.41 5.06 50.96
CA GLU A 331 12.87 5.14 51.02
C GLU A 331 13.40 6.47 50.46
N LEU A 332 12.80 6.96 49.36
CA LEU A 332 13.12 8.27 48.80
C LEU A 332 12.87 9.38 49.83
N SER A 333 11.73 9.38 50.49
CA SER A 333 11.35 10.39 51.47
C SER A 333 12.22 10.34 52.73
N ASN A 334 12.75 9.14 53.08
CA ASN A 334 13.67 8.98 54.22
C ASN A 334 15.14 9.26 53.91
N GLY A 335 15.47 9.74 52.71
CA GLY A 335 16.82 10.09 52.31
C GLY A 335 17.76 8.91 52.05
N GLY A 336 17.23 7.68 52.01
CA GLY A 336 17.99 6.44 51.84
C GLY A 336 18.45 6.14 50.40
N ALA A 337 17.84 6.76 49.40
CA ALA A 337 18.10 6.42 47.98
C ALA A 337 19.11 7.33 47.34
N LYS A 338 20.40 7.00 47.44
CA LYS A 338 21.46 7.66 46.66
C LYS A 338 21.54 7.24 45.17
N TYR A 339 20.69 6.31 44.72
CA TYR A 339 20.82 5.65 43.40
C TYR A 339 19.48 5.48 42.68
N SER A 340 18.57 6.44 42.78
CA SER A 340 17.21 6.31 42.21
C SER A 340 16.96 7.07 40.92
N GLU A 341 17.93 7.19 40.04
CA GLU A 341 17.68 7.65 38.67
C GLU A 341 17.38 6.40 37.81
N GLY A 342 16.12 6.11 37.55
CA GLY A 342 15.72 5.17 36.51
C GLY A 342 14.79 4.03 36.89
N VAL A 343 13.73 4.28 37.63
CA VAL A 343 12.59 3.32 37.70
C VAL A 343 11.33 3.98 37.15
#